data_7e219b91a907824f32c571ac6c02f911
#
_entry.id   7e219b91a907824f32c571ac6c02f911
#
_cell.length_a   1.000
_cell.length_b   1.000
_cell.length_c   1.000
_cell.angle_alpha   90.00
_cell.angle_beta   90.00
_cell.angle_gamma   90.00
#
_symmetry.space_group_name_H-M   'P 1'
#
loop_
_entity.id
_entity.type
_entity.pdbx_description
1 polymer ?
#
loop_
_entity_poly.entity_id
_entity_poly.type
_entity_poly.pdbx_seq_one_letter_code
_entity_poly.pdbx_strand_id
1 'polypeptide(L)'
;MAAAVGQARTPQPVIEKARAGTVCVAEPAVMRRDHPKMLKHQRDDTVHGGIRGAKASLKACVECHASATTGSVAASEGNFCVTCHAYAAVRIDCYECHATRPQAAAARP
;
A
#
# COMPACT_ATOMS: atom_id res chain seq x y z
N MET A 1 -22.08 24.45 -33.40
CA MET A 1 -21.09 23.42 -33.02
C MET A 1 -20.58 23.74 -31.62
N ALA A 2 -20.96 22.95 -30.61
CA ALA A 2 -20.42 23.11 -29.29
C ALA A 2 -19.00 22.53 -29.28
N ALA A 3 -18.00 23.38 -29.06
CA ALA A 3 -16.64 22.92 -28.85
C ALA A 3 -16.61 22.16 -27.53
N ALA A 4 -16.34 20.85 -27.60
CA ALA A 4 -16.08 20.06 -26.43
C ALA A 4 -14.78 20.61 -25.78
N VAL A 5 -14.94 21.29 -24.66
CA VAL A 5 -13.79 21.69 -23.83
C VAL A 5 -13.26 20.39 -23.21
N GLY A 6 -12.23 19.83 -23.83
CA GLY A 6 -11.53 18.70 -23.26
C GLY A 6 -10.90 19.13 -21.95
N GLN A 7 -11.45 18.62 -20.84
CA GLN A 7 -10.80 18.80 -19.55
C GLN A 7 -9.53 17.94 -19.54
N ALA A 8 -8.38 18.61 -19.63
CA ALA A 8 -7.10 17.95 -19.42
C ALA A 8 -7.01 17.50 -17.97
N ARG A 9 -7.21 16.20 -17.73
CA ARG A 9 -7.00 15.58 -16.42
C ARG A 9 -5.73 14.75 -16.46
N THR A 10 -4.94 14.86 -15.42
CA THR A 10 -3.86 13.89 -15.20
C THR A 10 -4.48 12.50 -15.15
N PRO A 11 -3.99 11.54 -15.98
CA PRO A 11 -4.52 10.19 -15.96
C PRO A 11 -4.44 9.58 -14.56
N GLN A 12 -5.55 9.05 -14.06
CA GLN A 12 -5.55 8.38 -12.77
C GLN A 12 -4.97 6.97 -12.90
N PRO A 13 -4.20 6.52 -11.91
CA PRO A 13 -3.65 5.17 -11.94
C PRO A 13 -4.75 4.12 -11.81
N VAL A 14 -4.56 3.00 -12.49
CA VAL A 14 -5.38 1.79 -12.29
C VAL A 14 -4.80 1.06 -11.09
N ILE A 15 -5.56 1.02 -10.00
CA ILE A 15 -5.12 0.43 -8.74
C ILE A 15 -5.62 -1.00 -8.64
N GLU A 16 -4.71 -1.94 -8.42
CA GLU A 16 -5.05 -3.35 -8.21
C GLU A 16 -5.80 -3.53 -6.89
N LYS A 17 -6.90 -4.28 -6.93
CA LYS A 17 -7.73 -4.52 -5.75
C LYS A 17 -7.03 -5.43 -4.74
N ALA A 18 -7.36 -5.27 -3.46
CA ALA A 18 -6.95 -6.18 -2.41
C ALA A 18 -7.50 -7.60 -2.64
N ARG A 19 -6.89 -8.57 -1.99
CA ARG A 19 -7.35 -9.96 -2.04
C ARG A 19 -8.83 -10.07 -1.65
N ALA A 20 -9.58 -10.86 -2.41
CA ALA A 20 -11.01 -11.08 -2.16
C ALA A 20 -11.27 -11.61 -0.73
N GLY A 21 -12.37 -11.18 -0.13
CA GLY A 21 -12.76 -11.58 1.22
C GLY A 21 -12.06 -10.83 2.36
N THR A 22 -11.21 -9.85 2.02
CA THR A 22 -10.53 -9.03 3.02
C THR A 22 -11.28 -7.71 3.26
N VAL A 23 -11.14 -7.16 4.46
CA VAL A 23 -11.75 -5.90 4.87
C VAL A 23 -10.66 -4.85 5.06
N CYS A 24 -10.87 -3.67 4.49
CA CYS A 24 -9.95 -2.56 4.65
C CYS A 24 -9.92 -2.08 6.11
N VAL A 25 -8.74 -1.65 6.57
CA VAL A 25 -8.53 -1.11 7.92
C VAL A 25 -9.37 0.16 8.17
N ALA A 26 -9.58 0.95 7.12
CA ALA A 26 -10.40 2.16 7.16
C ALA A 26 -10.98 2.45 5.77
N GLU A 27 -11.86 3.43 5.68
CA GLU A 27 -12.40 3.90 4.40
C GLU A 27 -11.27 4.26 3.41
N PRO A 28 -11.41 3.93 2.12
CA PRO A 28 -10.36 4.19 1.13
C PRO A 28 -9.90 5.65 1.08
N ALA A 29 -10.82 6.60 1.22
CA ALA A 29 -10.46 8.03 1.24
C ALA A 29 -9.61 8.39 2.46
N VAL A 30 -9.92 7.82 3.62
CA VAL A 30 -9.15 7.99 4.86
C VAL A 30 -7.77 7.37 4.69
N MET A 31 -7.69 6.17 4.12
CA MET A 31 -6.41 5.47 3.89
C MET A 31 -5.51 6.27 2.94
N ARG A 32 -6.05 6.80 1.86
CA ARG A 32 -5.25 7.63 0.94
C ARG A 32 -4.67 8.87 1.61
N ARG A 33 -5.43 9.48 2.52
CA ARG A 33 -5.00 10.70 3.20
C ARG A 33 -4.08 10.42 4.39
N ASP A 34 -4.40 9.42 5.19
CA ASP A 34 -3.86 9.28 6.54
C ASP A 34 -2.95 8.07 6.75
N HIS A 35 -2.84 7.12 5.79
CA HIS A 35 -2.01 5.94 6.00
C HIS A 35 -0.53 6.25 6.33
N PRO A 36 0.10 7.30 5.80
CA PRO A 36 1.48 7.62 6.19
C PRO A 36 1.62 7.93 7.68
N LYS A 37 0.64 8.64 8.25
CA LYS A 37 0.61 8.95 9.68
C LYS A 37 0.36 7.71 10.53
N MET A 38 -0.54 6.85 10.07
CA MET A 38 -0.87 5.59 10.74
C MET A 38 0.35 4.67 10.80
N LEU A 39 1.04 4.50 9.68
CA LEU A 39 2.25 3.67 9.59
C LEU A 39 3.40 4.24 10.40
N LYS A 40 3.61 5.55 10.38
CA LYS A 40 4.64 6.23 11.17
C LYS A 40 4.41 6.05 12.66
N HIS A 41 3.18 6.28 13.12
CA HIS A 41 2.80 6.10 14.52
C HIS A 41 3.02 4.65 14.96
N GLN A 42 2.61 3.72 14.13
CA GLN A 42 2.77 2.29 14.36
C GLN A 42 4.24 1.87 14.42
N ARG A 43 5.06 2.42 13.53
CA ARG A 43 6.51 2.19 13.54
C ARG A 43 7.12 2.65 14.86
N ASP A 44 6.73 3.82 15.31
CA ASP A 44 7.26 4.40 16.56
C ASP A 44 6.86 3.55 17.77
N ASP A 45 5.62 3.08 17.83
CA ASP A 45 5.16 2.17 18.88
C ASP A 45 5.95 0.86 18.89
N THR A 46 6.22 0.30 17.73
CA THR A 46 6.95 -0.96 17.61
C THR A 46 8.43 -0.81 17.91
N VAL A 47 9.08 0.17 17.30
CA VAL A 47 10.54 0.36 17.42
C VAL A 47 10.92 0.90 18.78
N HIS A 48 10.19 1.89 19.28
CA HIS A 48 10.52 2.55 20.56
C HIS A 48 9.82 1.93 21.76
N GLY A 49 8.60 1.42 21.58
CA GLY A 49 7.79 0.86 22.66
C GLY A 49 7.72 -0.66 22.70
N GLY A 50 8.23 -1.36 21.69
CA GLY A 50 8.16 -2.82 21.61
C GLY A 50 6.74 -3.36 21.46
N ILE A 51 5.78 -2.54 21.06
CA ILE A 51 4.38 -2.92 20.93
C ILE A 51 4.18 -3.72 19.65
N ARG A 52 3.60 -4.91 19.78
CA ARG A 52 3.30 -5.84 18.68
C ARG A 52 1.80 -5.97 18.47
N GLY A 53 1.39 -6.51 17.32
CA GLY A 53 -0.01 -6.78 17.03
C GLY A 53 -0.84 -5.56 16.66
N ALA A 54 -0.26 -4.65 15.97
CA ALA A 54 -0.85 -3.38 15.65
C ALA A 54 -1.93 -3.42 14.56
N LYS A 55 -2.89 -2.52 14.68
CA LYS A 55 -4.02 -2.40 13.77
C LYS A 55 -3.60 -2.01 12.34
N ALA A 56 -2.57 -1.21 12.19
CA ALA A 56 -2.06 -0.74 10.89
C ALA A 56 -0.67 -1.33 10.60
N SER A 57 -0.59 -2.66 10.50
CA SER A 57 0.66 -3.37 10.20
C SER A 57 1.00 -3.33 8.72
N LEU A 58 2.20 -2.88 8.35
CA LEU A 58 2.69 -2.94 6.97
C LEU A 58 2.70 -4.38 6.43
N LYS A 59 3.06 -5.34 7.27
CA LYS A 59 3.02 -6.77 6.91
C LYS A 59 1.61 -7.20 6.48
N ALA A 60 0.58 -6.82 7.23
CA ALA A 60 -0.80 -7.12 6.90
C ALA A 60 -1.25 -6.41 5.61
N CYS A 61 -0.80 -5.19 5.38
CA CYS A 61 -1.06 -4.48 4.12
C CYS A 61 -0.47 -5.25 2.93
N VAL A 62 0.76 -5.72 3.04
CA VAL A 62 1.42 -6.52 2.00
C VAL A 62 0.67 -7.84 1.76
N GLU A 63 0.22 -8.51 2.80
CA GLU A 63 -0.53 -9.77 2.69
C GLU A 63 -1.84 -9.60 1.91
N CYS A 64 -2.54 -8.49 2.12
CA CYS A 64 -3.81 -8.23 1.44
C CYS A 64 -3.66 -7.63 0.04
N HIS A 65 -2.63 -6.80 -0.18
CA HIS A 65 -2.46 -6.03 -1.42
C HIS A 65 -1.41 -6.59 -2.38
N ALA A 66 -0.74 -7.69 -2.04
CA ALA A 66 0.18 -8.34 -2.97
C ALA A 66 -0.55 -8.74 -4.26
N SER A 67 0.07 -8.43 -5.39
CA SER A 67 -0.49 -8.72 -6.71
C SER A 67 -0.71 -10.21 -6.90
N ALA A 68 -1.84 -10.58 -7.49
CA ALA A 68 -2.08 -11.96 -7.91
C ALA A 68 -1.12 -12.40 -9.02
N THR A 69 -0.56 -11.45 -9.78
CA THR A 69 0.36 -11.71 -10.88
C THR A 69 1.81 -11.80 -10.42
N THR A 70 2.28 -10.81 -9.64
CA THR A 70 3.68 -10.73 -9.21
C THR A 70 3.93 -11.25 -7.80
N GLY A 71 2.88 -11.40 -7.00
CA GLY A 71 2.97 -11.74 -5.58
C GLY A 71 3.58 -10.63 -4.71
N SER A 72 3.69 -9.42 -5.22
CA SER A 72 4.37 -8.30 -4.58
C SER A 72 3.52 -7.04 -4.59
N VAL A 73 3.81 -6.10 -3.70
CA VAL A 73 3.24 -4.75 -3.71
C VAL A 73 4.16 -3.73 -4.39
N ALA A 74 5.39 -4.12 -4.75
CA ALA A 74 6.40 -3.18 -5.25
C ALA A 74 7.38 -3.79 -6.27
N ALA A 75 7.05 -4.91 -6.93
CA ALA A 75 7.90 -5.52 -7.95
C ALA A 75 7.78 -4.84 -9.32
N SER A 76 6.67 -4.19 -9.61
CA SER A 76 6.42 -3.49 -10.87
C SER A 76 5.58 -2.24 -10.65
N GLU A 77 5.52 -1.39 -11.66
CA GLU A 77 4.74 -0.14 -11.62
C GLU A 77 3.24 -0.36 -11.44
N GLY A 78 2.71 -1.52 -11.82
CA GLY A 78 1.31 -1.88 -11.62
C GLY A 78 0.97 -2.39 -10.23
N ASN A 79 1.96 -2.60 -9.36
CA ASN A 79 1.72 -3.09 -8.02
C ASN A 79 1.17 -2.01 -7.09
N PHE A 80 0.41 -2.42 -6.09
CA PHE A 80 -0.44 -1.54 -5.29
C PHE A 80 0.28 -0.31 -4.73
N CYS A 81 1.38 -0.48 -4.05
CA CYS A 81 2.09 0.65 -3.44
C CYS A 81 2.74 1.56 -4.49
N VAL A 82 3.41 0.96 -5.47
CA VAL A 82 4.14 1.70 -6.51
C VAL A 82 3.20 2.52 -7.37
N THR A 83 2.05 1.98 -7.75
CA THR A 83 1.09 2.68 -8.61
C THR A 83 0.71 4.06 -8.06
N CYS A 84 0.31 4.14 -6.80
CA CYS A 84 -0.07 5.40 -6.17
C CYS A 84 1.14 6.29 -5.88
N HIS A 85 2.24 5.74 -5.38
CA HIS A 85 3.42 6.52 -5.03
C HIS A 85 4.14 7.07 -6.26
N ALA A 86 4.18 6.35 -7.36
CA ALA A 86 4.68 6.87 -8.63
C ALA A 86 3.79 8.00 -9.17
N TYR A 87 2.48 7.83 -9.10
CA TYR A 87 1.53 8.86 -9.52
C TYR A 87 1.67 10.16 -8.71
N ALA A 88 1.82 10.03 -7.39
CA ALA A 88 1.97 11.16 -6.48
C ALA A 88 3.41 11.71 -6.42
N ALA A 89 4.35 11.09 -7.13
CA ALA A 89 5.78 11.41 -7.06
C ALA A 89 6.34 11.34 -5.62
N VAL A 90 5.84 10.42 -4.82
CA VAL A 90 6.27 10.20 -3.44
C VAL A 90 7.16 8.99 -3.36
N ARG A 91 8.40 9.20 -2.93
CA ARG A 91 9.35 8.11 -2.71
C ARG A 91 9.12 7.46 -1.35
N ILE A 92 9.13 6.12 -1.32
CA ILE A 92 9.03 5.36 -0.08
C ILE A 92 10.28 4.51 0.12
N ASP A 93 10.70 4.39 1.37
CA ASP A 93 11.88 3.64 1.79
C ASP A 93 11.55 2.38 2.61
N CYS A 94 10.28 2.08 2.76
CA CYS A 94 9.80 0.94 3.58
C CYS A 94 10.47 -0.38 3.20
N TYR A 95 10.68 -0.59 1.90
CA TYR A 95 11.20 -1.84 1.38
C TYR A 95 12.73 -1.95 1.37
N GLU A 96 13.41 -1.00 1.94
CA GLU A 96 14.82 -1.15 2.29
C GLU A 96 15.00 -2.15 3.44
N CYS A 97 13.99 -2.27 4.31
CA CYS A 97 13.98 -3.17 5.46
C CYS A 97 12.85 -4.20 5.43
N HIS A 98 11.70 -3.86 4.84
CA HIS A 98 10.53 -4.73 4.79
C HIS A 98 10.43 -5.46 3.47
N ALA A 99 9.92 -6.70 3.51
CA ALA A 99 9.64 -7.48 2.31
C ALA A 99 8.45 -6.91 1.53
N THR A 100 8.55 -6.95 0.20
CA THR A 100 7.48 -6.53 -0.71
C THR A 100 6.47 -7.64 -0.99
N ARG A 101 6.71 -8.84 -0.46
CA ARG A 101 5.91 -10.05 -0.66
C ARG A 101 5.47 -10.61 0.68
N PRO A 102 4.29 -11.27 0.75
CA PRO A 102 3.92 -12.04 1.92
C PRO A 102 4.98 -13.10 2.21
N GLN A 103 5.32 -13.25 3.47
CA GLN A 103 6.22 -14.33 3.90
C GLN A 103 5.39 -15.48 4.43
N ALA A 104 5.68 -16.69 3.94
CA ALA A 104 5.01 -17.90 4.41
C ALA A 104 5.35 -18.13 5.89
N ALA A 105 4.33 -18.33 6.72
CA ALA A 105 4.50 -18.63 8.16
C ALA A 105 5.34 -19.89 8.40
N ALA A 106 5.28 -20.86 7.49
CA ALA A 106 6.03 -22.11 7.55
C ALA A 106 7.55 -21.96 7.26
N ALA A 107 8.01 -20.81 6.77
CA ALA A 107 9.41 -20.55 6.48
C ALA A 107 10.22 -20.09 7.71
N ARG A 108 9.60 -20.05 8.88
CA ARG A 108 10.31 -19.75 10.13
C ARG A 108 10.89 -21.03 10.73
N PRO A 109 12.18 -21.08 10.94
CA PRO A 109 12.77 -22.17 11.69
C PRO A 109 12.29 -22.20 13.12
#